data_0cfae4a1ac1f0e9c4e97f186b05af6de
#
_entry.id   0cfae4a1ac1f0e9c4e97f186b05af6de
#
_cell.length_a   1.000
_cell.length_b   1.000
_cell.length_c   1.000
_cell.angle_alpha   90.00
_cell.angle_beta   90.00
_cell.angle_gamma   90.00
#
_symmetry.space_group_name_H-M   'P 1'
#
loop_
_entity.id
_entity.type
_entity.pdbx_description
1 polymer ?
#
loop_
_entity_poly.entity_id
_entity_poly.type
_entity_poly.pdbx_seq_one_letter_code
_entity_poly.pdbx_strand_id
1 'polypeptide(L)'
;MKKSPLALETARFEAKVAEIPTHHNRIDALPPSLAPYVYECVQLTEAVVHPHVIELIRIMRSHFLNDLPKAHPLRRIYSVRAMASPQAVLRRMLTKRPLAFYGGDDTWMLDKKRRGSGGWESVGSEAEEKPLLARDYLSYDEACVSALLNLCGPTVFINDGARDNSGRKGRPGTFERRGVIMGAVGARLEKRGVMEYAHLVVDPRQNTAGNGYGPSDGDGDARKRMTMWARFYGHKGGYFPLHRNFQPGTRYVRVPGNRYFDKKGYAKRMAMALEPVFDRAVAHAKRIGKRAWVRLTGLGLGVWVLDKKLQAGIIAQAAGAIVRKRDPRATSIAAVEFLWYAETETEKRKLATLFGAAKWRKGTVAFTKTEPSAPLPHPESTFLFATFAWDGLSFVGNEYWDDALDASGDPAAACSCIMPQTMNPRINVLLAKRDVHVTS
;
A
#
# COMPACT_ATOMS: atom_id res chain seq x y z
N MET A 1 28.72 -31.39 -6.64
CA MET A 1 28.00 -30.45 -7.55
C MET A 1 27.49 -29.28 -6.71
N LYS A 2 27.92 -28.03 -6.96
CA LYS A 2 27.34 -26.88 -6.31
C LYS A 2 25.89 -26.73 -6.82
N LYS A 3 24.90 -26.78 -5.94
CA LYS A 3 23.49 -26.50 -6.29
C LYS A 3 23.41 -25.12 -6.94
N SER A 4 22.61 -24.95 -7.98
CA SER A 4 22.43 -23.66 -8.62
C SER A 4 21.89 -22.65 -7.61
N PRO A 5 22.15 -21.32 -7.75
CA PRO A 5 21.60 -20.30 -6.85
C PRO A 5 20.07 -20.40 -6.70
N LEU A 6 19.37 -20.75 -7.77
CA LEU A 6 17.94 -20.97 -7.81
C LEU A 6 17.48 -22.15 -6.92
N ALA A 7 18.22 -23.27 -6.94
CA ALA A 7 17.91 -24.44 -6.10
C ALA A 7 18.10 -24.14 -4.60
N LEU A 8 19.07 -23.29 -4.24
CA LEU A 8 19.27 -22.85 -2.85
C LEU A 8 18.15 -21.92 -2.39
N GLU A 9 17.64 -21.06 -3.28
CA GLU A 9 16.54 -20.14 -2.97
C GLU A 9 15.22 -20.88 -2.82
N THR A 10 14.93 -21.86 -3.66
CA THR A 10 13.76 -22.73 -3.53
C THR A 10 13.78 -23.49 -2.21
N ALA A 11 14.90 -24.08 -1.81
CA ALA A 11 15.01 -24.78 -0.54
C ALA A 11 14.79 -23.86 0.69
N ARG A 12 15.27 -22.61 0.63
CA ARG A 12 15.01 -21.62 1.68
C ARG A 12 13.54 -21.18 1.74
N PHE A 13 12.91 -21.05 0.60
CA PHE A 13 11.49 -20.74 0.51
C PHE A 13 10.64 -21.89 1.11
N GLU A 14 10.91 -23.13 0.72
CA GLU A 14 10.22 -24.32 1.26
C GLU A 14 10.37 -24.45 2.79
N ALA A 15 11.55 -24.15 3.34
CA ALA A 15 11.80 -24.20 4.78
C ALA A 15 10.92 -23.20 5.59
N LYS A 16 10.38 -22.17 4.95
CA LYS A 16 9.50 -21.16 5.56
C LYS A 16 8.01 -21.48 5.46
N VAL A 17 7.63 -22.53 4.75
CA VAL A 17 6.22 -22.93 4.58
C VAL A 17 5.53 -23.20 5.91
N ALA A 18 6.22 -23.76 6.89
CA ALA A 18 5.68 -24.06 8.21
C ALA A 18 5.29 -22.81 9.04
N GLU A 19 5.76 -21.62 8.66
CA GLU A 19 5.43 -20.37 9.35
C GLU A 19 4.02 -19.82 8.98
N ILE A 20 3.31 -20.47 8.06
CA ILE A 20 1.98 -20.02 7.61
C ILE A 20 0.91 -20.52 8.58
N PRO A 21 0.06 -19.63 9.14
CA PRO A 21 -0.92 -20.00 10.16
C PRO A 21 -2.10 -20.85 9.61
N THR A 22 -2.50 -20.68 8.34
CA THR A 22 -3.57 -21.49 7.73
C THR A 22 -3.01 -22.62 6.89
N HIS A 23 -3.85 -23.66 6.62
CA HIS A 23 -3.42 -24.83 5.85
C HIS A 23 -3.70 -24.68 4.34
N HIS A 24 -4.90 -24.24 3.96
CA HIS A 24 -5.35 -24.36 2.57
C HIS A 24 -4.73 -23.36 1.58
N ASN A 25 -4.26 -22.21 2.04
CA ASN A 25 -3.57 -21.22 1.23
C ASN A 25 -2.04 -21.40 1.22
N ARG A 26 -1.54 -22.49 1.75
CA ARG A 26 -0.13 -22.89 1.66
C ARG A 26 0.17 -23.47 0.30
N ILE A 27 1.36 -23.19 -0.22
CA ILE A 27 1.83 -23.68 -1.51
C ILE A 27 1.86 -25.21 -1.55
N ASP A 28 2.28 -25.86 -0.46
CA ASP A 28 2.34 -27.32 -0.35
C ASP A 28 0.97 -28.01 -0.24
N ALA A 29 -0.09 -27.26 0.05
CA ALA A 29 -1.47 -27.74 0.05
C ALA A 29 -2.15 -27.68 -1.34
N LEU A 30 -1.49 -27.06 -2.33
CA LEU A 30 -2.04 -26.95 -3.67
C LEU A 30 -1.83 -28.24 -4.47
N PRO A 31 -2.70 -28.53 -5.47
CA PRO A 31 -2.51 -29.65 -6.37
C PRO A 31 -1.16 -29.57 -7.11
N PRO A 32 -0.42 -30.68 -7.23
CA PRO A 32 0.87 -30.72 -7.94
C PRO A 32 0.84 -30.16 -9.37
N SER A 33 -0.30 -30.25 -10.05
CA SER A 33 -0.50 -29.67 -11.39
C SER A 33 -0.34 -28.16 -11.45
N LEU A 34 -0.39 -27.46 -10.32
CA LEU A 34 -0.17 -26.03 -10.21
C LEU A 34 1.30 -25.64 -9.96
N ALA A 35 2.19 -26.61 -9.70
CA ALA A 35 3.60 -26.32 -9.35
C ALA A 35 4.33 -25.39 -10.35
N PRO A 36 4.19 -25.56 -11.69
CA PRO A 36 4.81 -24.64 -12.64
C PRO A 36 4.31 -23.19 -12.50
N TYR A 37 2.99 -23.02 -12.26
CA TYR A 37 2.42 -21.71 -12.07
C TYR A 37 2.78 -21.09 -10.71
N VAL A 38 2.87 -21.89 -9.66
CA VAL A 38 3.36 -21.45 -8.34
C VAL A 38 4.79 -20.96 -8.43
N TYR A 39 5.65 -21.68 -9.18
CA TYR A 39 7.01 -21.24 -9.44
C TYR A 39 7.03 -19.87 -10.15
N GLU A 40 6.17 -19.67 -11.15
CA GLU A 40 5.99 -18.38 -11.82
C GLU A 40 5.53 -17.28 -10.81
N CYS A 41 4.60 -17.60 -9.90
CA CYS A 41 4.16 -16.68 -8.85
C CYS A 41 5.34 -16.20 -7.99
N VAL A 42 6.21 -17.11 -7.52
CA VAL A 42 7.40 -16.79 -6.74
C VAL A 42 8.35 -15.90 -7.53
N GLN A 43 8.59 -16.25 -8.81
CA GLN A 43 9.51 -15.53 -9.68
C GLN A 43 9.04 -14.14 -10.08
N LEU A 44 7.75 -13.92 -10.27
CA LEU A 44 7.20 -12.67 -10.78
C LEU A 44 6.64 -11.74 -9.69
N THR A 45 6.66 -12.18 -8.43
CA THR A 45 6.28 -11.28 -7.32
C THR A 45 7.34 -10.20 -7.15
N GLU A 46 6.91 -8.96 -7.12
CA GLU A 46 7.76 -7.76 -7.08
C GLU A 46 7.21 -6.70 -6.12
N ALA A 47 8.11 -5.87 -5.62
CA ALA A 47 7.76 -4.62 -4.95
C ALA A 47 7.79 -3.49 -5.97
N VAL A 48 6.83 -2.56 -5.88
CA VAL A 48 6.60 -1.53 -6.89
C VAL A 48 6.38 -0.18 -6.24
N VAL A 49 7.01 0.88 -6.78
CA VAL A 49 6.80 2.26 -6.31
C VAL A 49 6.62 3.23 -7.47
N HIS A 50 5.92 4.32 -7.19
CA HIS A 50 5.85 5.48 -8.08
C HIS A 50 7.19 6.25 -8.09
N PRO A 51 7.63 6.87 -9.21
CA PRO A 51 8.88 7.63 -9.29
C PRO A 51 9.05 8.71 -8.21
N HIS A 52 7.98 9.40 -7.82
CA HIS A 52 8.02 10.39 -6.75
C HIS A 52 8.41 9.82 -5.38
N VAL A 53 8.29 8.52 -5.16
CA VAL A 53 8.76 7.87 -3.92
C VAL A 53 10.29 7.86 -3.89
N ILE A 54 10.94 7.65 -5.03
CA ILE A 54 12.42 7.73 -5.15
C ILE A 54 12.91 9.14 -4.83
N GLU A 55 12.21 10.15 -5.33
CA GLU A 55 12.52 11.56 -5.04
C GLU A 55 12.35 11.85 -3.54
N LEU A 56 11.24 11.42 -2.94
CA LEU A 56 10.99 11.57 -1.51
C LEU A 56 12.07 10.90 -0.65
N ILE A 57 12.50 9.68 -1.02
CA ILE A 57 13.58 8.97 -0.32
C ILE A 57 14.90 9.76 -0.42
N ARG A 58 15.21 10.36 -1.56
CA ARG A 58 16.41 11.21 -1.70
C ARG A 58 16.37 12.43 -0.78
N ILE A 59 15.22 13.11 -0.72
CA ILE A 59 15.00 14.26 0.17
C ILE A 59 15.12 13.82 1.63
N MET A 60 14.46 12.75 2.02
CA MET A 60 14.49 12.18 3.37
C MET A 60 15.92 11.81 3.79
N ARG A 61 16.68 11.14 2.94
CA ARG A 61 18.09 10.82 3.21
C ARG A 61 18.95 12.06 3.37
N SER A 62 18.78 13.04 2.49
CA SER A 62 19.53 14.31 2.59
C SER A 62 19.25 14.98 3.93
N HIS A 63 17.99 15.04 4.34
CA HIS A 63 17.59 15.56 5.65
C HIS A 63 18.30 14.81 6.78
N PHE A 64 18.26 13.49 6.81
CA PHE A 64 18.86 12.68 7.89
C PHE A 64 20.39 12.80 7.94
N LEU A 65 21.06 12.96 6.80
CA LEU A 65 22.51 13.05 6.76
C LEU A 65 23.05 14.45 7.04
N ASN A 66 22.30 15.49 6.72
CA ASN A 66 22.78 16.86 6.74
C ASN A 66 22.20 17.68 7.91
N ASP A 67 20.90 17.46 8.22
CA ASP A 67 20.18 18.35 9.14
C ASP A 67 20.10 17.80 10.58
N LEU A 68 20.25 16.48 10.76
CA LEU A 68 20.22 15.87 12.08
C LEU A 68 21.59 15.89 12.78
N PRO A 69 21.65 15.90 14.14
CA PRO A 69 22.89 15.77 14.89
C PRO A 69 23.69 14.51 14.50
N LYS A 70 25.03 14.57 14.57
CA LYS A 70 25.89 13.42 14.21
C LYS A 70 25.58 12.14 15.00
N ALA A 71 25.19 12.29 16.26
CA ALA A 71 24.85 11.18 17.16
C ALA A 71 23.45 10.59 16.92
N HIS A 72 22.60 11.26 16.13
CA HIS A 72 21.23 10.85 15.91
C HIS A 72 21.13 9.43 15.32
N PRO A 73 20.21 8.54 15.81
CA PRO A 73 20.11 7.14 15.36
C PRO A 73 19.99 6.99 13.84
N LEU A 74 19.13 7.78 13.21
CA LEU A 74 18.89 7.71 11.75
C LEU A 74 20.14 8.13 10.97
N ARG A 75 20.90 9.12 11.43
CA ARG A 75 22.12 9.54 10.75
C ARG A 75 23.16 8.43 10.68
N ARG A 76 23.31 7.65 11.76
CA ARG A 76 24.21 6.49 11.75
C ARG A 76 23.72 5.39 10.80
N ILE A 77 22.42 5.09 10.78
CA ILE A 77 21.82 4.10 9.88
C ILE A 77 22.00 4.49 8.42
N TYR A 78 21.64 5.72 8.06
CA TYR A 78 21.70 6.20 6.66
C TYR A 78 23.12 6.53 6.18
N SER A 79 24.09 6.68 7.08
CA SER A 79 25.52 6.82 6.72
C SER A 79 26.18 5.50 6.33
N VAL A 80 25.59 4.36 6.67
CA VAL A 80 26.12 3.04 6.31
C VAL A 80 26.05 2.84 4.79
N ARG A 81 27.14 2.35 4.18
CA ARG A 81 27.23 2.10 2.74
C ARG A 81 26.06 1.27 2.18
N ALA A 82 25.56 0.31 2.94
CA ALA A 82 24.40 -0.50 2.58
C ALA A 82 23.10 0.30 2.42
N MET A 83 23.03 1.51 2.97
CA MET A 83 21.88 2.42 2.89
C MET A 83 22.15 3.62 1.94
N ALA A 84 23.21 3.55 1.15
CA ALA A 84 23.68 4.70 0.34
C ALA A 84 22.80 5.02 -0.88
N SER A 85 21.92 4.11 -1.31
CA SER A 85 21.04 4.30 -2.48
C SER A 85 19.56 4.26 -2.10
N PRO A 86 18.66 4.88 -2.91
CA PRO A 86 17.21 4.71 -2.74
C PRO A 86 16.75 3.26 -2.74
N GLN A 87 17.35 2.40 -3.57
CA GLN A 87 17.04 0.96 -3.61
C GLN A 87 17.43 0.24 -2.31
N ALA A 88 18.54 0.63 -1.68
CA ALA A 88 18.93 0.07 -0.38
C ALA A 88 17.93 0.46 0.72
N VAL A 89 17.43 1.71 0.71
CA VAL A 89 16.38 2.18 1.62
C VAL A 89 15.06 1.43 1.38
N LEU A 90 14.65 1.25 0.13
CA LEU A 90 13.44 0.48 -0.20
C LEU A 90 13.55 -0.99 0.23
N ARG A 91 14.71 -1.63 0.04
CA ARG A 91 14.95 -2.99 0.54
C ARG A 91 14.87 -3.07 2.06
N ARG A 92 15.39 -2.08 2.78
CA ARG A 92 15.22 -1.97 4.23
C ARG A 92 13.74 -1.87 4.59
N MET A 93 12.98 -0.97 3.93
CA MET A 93 11.54 -0.82 4.12
C MET A 93 10.77 -2.11 3.83
N LEU A 94 11.22 -2.92 2.89
CA LEU A 94 10.62 -4.20 2.55
C LEU A 94 10.88 -5.28 3.61
N THR A 95 12.02 -5.27 4.27
CA THR A 95 12.49 -6.34 5.16
C THR A 95 12.39 -6.04 6.65
N LYS A 96 12.37 -4.77 7.05
CA LYS A 96 12.35 -4.30 8.44
C LYS A 96 10.95 -3.92 8.90
N ARG A 97 10.03 -4.87 8.88
CA ARG A 97 8.62 -4.68 9.24
C ARG A 97 8.23 -5.54 10.41
N PRO A 98 7.20 -5.18 11.18
CA PRO A 98 6.54 -6.10 12.09
C PRO A 98 5.80 -7.18 11.29
N LEU A 99 5.44 -8.27 11.94
CA LEU A 99 4.52 -9.25 11.39
C LEU A 99 3.11 -8.69 11.26
N ALA A 100 2.64 -7.98 12.29
CA ALA A 100 1.34 -7.33 12.32
C ALA A 100 1.44 -5.88 12.82
N PHE A 101 0.53 -5.03 12.34
CA PHE A 101 0.35 -3.64 12.77
C PHE A 101 -1.10 -3.22 12.52
N TYR A 102 -1.92 -3.09 13.58
CA TYR A 102 -3.37 -2.89 13.46
C TYR A 102 -3.98 -2.21 14.69
N GLY A 103 -5.26 -1.89 14.57
CA GLY A 103 -6.04 -1.30 15.64
C GLY A 103 -5.88 0.22 15.79
N GLY A 104 -6.76 0.83 16.56
CA GLY A 104 -6.78 2.28 16.79
C GLY A 104 -5.66 2.77 17.72
N ASP A 105 -5.09 1.88 18.51
CA ASP A 105 -3.97 2.08 19.44
C ASP A 105 -2.60 1.73 18.84
N ASP A 106 -2.55 1.37 17.53
CA ASP A 106 -1.34 0.98 16.83
C ASP A 106 -0.64 -0.23 17.47
N THR A 107 -1.41 -1.31 17.65
CA THR A 107 -0.87 -2.61 18.07
C THR A 107 0.13 -3.12 17.06
N TRP A 108 1.29 -3.58 17.51
CA TRP A 108 2.33 -4.17 16.68
C TRP A 108 2.77 -5.53 17.21
N MET A 109 3.18 -6.40 16.31
CA MET A 109 3.77 -7.70 16.63
C MET A 109 5.05 -7.89 15.82
N LEU A 110 6.21 -7.90 16.48
CA LEU A 110 7.52 -8.10 15.83
C LEU A 110 7.78 -9.59 15.54
N ASP A 111 7.37 -10.43 16.46
CA ASP A 111 7.33 -11.89 16.37
C ASP A 111 6.19 -12.39 17.28
N LYS A 112 5.90 -13.68 17.26
CA LYS A 112 4.80 -14.27 18.08
C LYS A 112 4.91 -14.04 19.59
N LYS A 113 6.03 -13.54 20.09
CA LYS A 113 6.28 -13.31 21.52
C LYS A 113 6.31 -11.83 21.89
N ARG A 114 6.76 -10.98 20.98
CA ARG A 114 6.96 -9.54 21.24
C ARG A 114 5.85 -8.73 20.62
N ARG A 115 4.90 -8.34 21.45
CA ARG A 115 3.76 -7.48 21.09
C ARG A 115 3.74 -6.24 21.95
N GLY A 116 3.09 -5.19 21.46
CA GLY A 116 2.82 -3.96 22.20
C GLY A 116 1.87 -3.06 21.42
N SER A 117 1.59 -1.88 21.96
CA SER A 117 0.79 -0.85 21.29
C SER A 117 1.45 0.51 21.41
N GLY A 118 1.30 1.36 20.40
CA GLY A 118 1.91 2.69 20.35
C GLY A 118 3.44 2.67 20.28
N GLY A 119 4.05 3.83 20.47
CA GLY A 119 5.50 4.00 20.53
C GLY A 119 6.22 4.00 19.18
N TRP A 120 5.57 3.62 18.09
CA TRP A 120 6.19 3.53 16.78
C TRP A 120 6.54 4.92 16.19
N GLU A 121 5.82 5.97 16.57
CA GLU A 121 6.11 7.35 16.19
C GLU A 121 7.45 7.85 16.78
N SER A 122 7.93 7.25 17.86
CA SER A 122 9.22 7.57 18.47
C SER A 122 10.41 6.89 17.79
N VAL A 123 10.17 5.85 16.98
CA VAL A 123 11.25 5.10 16.31
C VAL A 123 12.00 6.01 15.34
N GLY A 124 13.32 6.11 15.54
CA GLY A 124 14.19 6.99 14.77
C GLY A 124 14.27 8.42 15.29
N SER A 125 13.69 8.71 16.45
CA SER A 125 13.86 9.97 17.16
C SER A 125 14.79 9.79 18.38
N GLU A 126 15.08 10.87 19.09
CA GLU A 126 15.84 10.83 20.35
C GLU A 126 15.05 10.13 21.48
N ALA A 127 13.74 10.02 21.32
CA ALA A 127 12.83 9.35 22.25
C ALA A 127 12.60 7.86 21.92
N GLU A 128 13.38 7.28 20.99
CA GLU A 128 13.19 5.85 20.68
C GLU A 128 13.54 4.94 21.85
N GLU A 129 12.66 3.97 22.11
CA GLU A 129 12.81 3.00 23.18
C GLU A 129 12.66 1.56 22.68
N LYS A 130 13.31 0.62 23.40
CA LYS A 130 13.10 -0.81 23.13
C LYS A 130 11.63 -1.19 23.35
N PRO A 131 11.07 -2.13 22.54
CA PRO A 131 11.75 -2.96 21.54
C PRO A 131 11.81 -2.35 20.14
N LEU A 132 11.20 -1.18 19.91
CA LEU A 132 11.10 -0.54 18.60
C LEU A 132 12.30 0.41 18.36
N LEU A 133 13.42 -0.13 17.91
CA LEU A 133 14.63 0.64 17.59
C LEU A 133 14.80 0.75 16.05
N ALA A 134 15.18 1.92 15.56
CA ALA A 134 15.41 2.17 14.13
C ALA A 134 16.47 1.23 13.51
N ARG A 135 17.38 0.67 14.31
CA ARG A 135 18.32 -0.35 13.85
C ARG A 135 17.62 -1.62 13.38
N ASP A 136 16.58 -2.05 14.09
CA ASP A 136 15.94 -3.36 13.92
C ASP A 136 14.54 -3.26 13.30
N TYR A 137 13.96 -2.05 13.28
CA TYR A 137 12.61 -1.74 12.83
C TYR A 137 12.63 -0.51 11.90
N LEU A 138 11.50 -0.19 11.23
CA LEU A 138 11.36 1.06 10.47
C LEU A 138 11.30 2.25 11.40
N SER A 139 12.00 3.34 11.06
CA SER A 139 11.70 4.63 11.68
C SER A 139 10.30 5.10 11.30
N TYR A 140 9.77 6.05 12.06
CA TYR A 140 8.47 6.67 11.75
C TYR A 140 8.43 7.26 10.33
N ASP A 141 9.48 7.97 9.92
CA ASP A 141 9.55 8.54 8.58
C ASP A 141 9.68 7.47 7.49
N GLU A 142 10.43 6.40 7.74
CA GLU A 142 10.48 5.24 6.84
C GLU A 142 9.11 4.56 6.74
N ALA A 143 8.37 4.44 7.83
CA ALA A 143 7.01 3.90 7.85
C ALA A 143 6.06 4.74 7.00
N CYS A 144 6.11 6.08 7.10
CA CYS A 144 5.34 6.98 6.27
C CYS A 144 5.65 6.83 4.77
N VAL A 145 6.92 6.62 4.40
CA VAL A 145 7.31 6.35 3.01
C VAL A 145 6.94 4.93 2.59
N SER A 146 7.03 3.96 3.50
CA SER A 146 6.64 2.58 3.29
C SER A 146 5.15 2.42 2.93
N ALA A 147 4.29 3.32 3.42
CA ALA A 147 2.90 3.41 3.00
C ALA A 147 2.70 3.79 1.52
N LEU A 148 3.76 4.11 0.79
CA LEU A 148 3.75 4.36 -0.66
C LEU A 148 4.30 3.18 -1.47
N LEU A 149 4.71 2.09 -0.81
CA LEU A 149 5.18 0.86 -1.43
C LEU A 149 4.00 -0.04 -1.76
N ASN A 150 4.05 -0.69 -2.92
CA ASN A 150 3.06 -1.68 -3.34
C ASN A 150 3.76 -3.03 -3.55
N LEU A 151 3.01 -4.13 -3.41
CA LEU A 151 3.47 -5.48 -3.72
C LEU A 151 2.54 -6.09 -4.77
N CYS A 152 3.10 -6.66 -5.82
CA CYS A 152 2.35 -7.21 -6.95
C CYS A 152 2.90 -8.55 -7.38
N GLY A 153 2.02 -9.49 -7.73
CA GLY A 153 2.42 -10.76 -8.32
C GLY A 153 1.26 -11.63 -8.77
N PRO A 154 1.53 -12.58 -9.67
CA PRO A 154 0.57 -13.63 -9.96
C PRO A 154 0.31 -14.45 -8.70
N THR A 155 -0.89 -15.02 -8.59
CA THR A 155 -1.28 -15.83 -7.43
C THR A 155 -2.25 -16.94 -7.81
N VAL A 156 -2.35 -17.94 -6.93
CA VAL A 156 -3.40 -18.96 -6.96
C VAL A 156 -4.40 -18.61 -5.87
N PHE A 157 -5.64 -18.37 -6.24
CA PHE A 157 -6.73 -18.18 -5.30
C PHE A 157 -7.31 -19.54 -4.87
N ILE A 158 -7.80 -19.60 -3.63
CA ILE A 158 -8.45 -20.78 -3.05
C ILE A 158 -9.93 -20.55 -2.73
N ASN A 159 -10.38 -19.30 -2.73
CA ASN A 159 -11.78 -18.89 -2.52
C ASN A 159 -12.02 -17.51 -3.20
N ASP A 160 -13.20 -16.94 -3.02
CA ASP A 160 -13.63 -15.68 -3.65
C ASP A 160 -13.08 -14.41 -3.00
N GLY A 161 -12.38 -14.52 -1.84
CA GLY A 161 -11.81 -13.39 -1.13
C GLY A 161 -12.76 -12.65 -0.21
N ALA A 162 -13.90 -13.26 0.14
CA ALA A 162 -14.83 -12.70 1.12
C ALA A 162 -14.15 -12.42 2.46
N ARG A 163 -14.63 -11.41 3.18
CA ARG A 163 -14.06 -10.91 4.43
C ARG A 163 -13.88 -12.00 5.50
N ASP A 164 -14.80 -12.95 5.57
CA ASP A 164 -14.89 -14.01 6.56
C ASP A 164 -14.48 -15.40 6.01
N ASN A 165 -13.65 -15.40 4.95
CA ASN A 165 -13.26 -16.64 4.27
C ASN A 165 -12.39 -17.57 5.13
N SER A 166 -11.65 -17.03 6.13
CA SER A 166 -10.82 -17.75 7.11
C SER A 166 -9.90 -18.82 6.48
N GLY A 167 -9.42 -18.60 5.25
CA GLY A 167 -8.58 -19.56 4.52
C GLY A 167 -9.29 -20.84 4.08
N ARG A 168 -10.60 -20.91 4.12
CA ARG A 168 -11.41 -22.07 3.67
C ARG A 168 -11.44 -22.14 2.15
N LYS A 169 -11.35 -23.35 1.59
CA LYS A 169 -11.49 -23.56 0.16
C LYS A 169 -12.91 -23.23 -0.32
N GLY A 170 -12.99 -22.41 -1.35
CA GLY A 170 -14.23 -22.20 -2.10
C GLY A 170 -14.56 -23.40 -3.02
N ARG A 171 -15.82 -23.48 -3.49
CA ARG A 171 -16.21 -24.47 -4.49
C ARG A 171 -15.57 -24.12 -5.83
N PRO A 172 -15.08 -25.10 -6.61
CA PRO A 172 -14.62 -24.85 -7.97
C PRO A 172 -15.69 -24.14 -8.82
N GLY A 173 -15.27 -23.13 -9.58
CA GLY A 173 -16.19 -22.34 -10.43
C GLY A 173 -16.87 -21.15 -9.73
N THR A 174 -16.75 -21.00 -8.39
CA THR A 174 -17.28 -19.83 -7.66
C THR A 174 -16.24 -18.71 -7.50
N PHE A 175 -15.03 -18.90 -7.98
CA PHE A 175 -13.94 -17.90 -7.95
C PHE A 175 -12.93 -18.15 -9.07
N GLU A 176 -12.17 -17.10 -9.42
CA GLU A 176 -11.04 -17.22 -10.34
C GLU A 176 -9.89 -17.95 -9.67
N ARG A 177 -9.44 -19.05 -10.28
CA ARG A 177 -8.35 -19.88 -9.74
C ARG A 177 -6.98 -19.22 -9.86
N ARG A 178 -6.78 -18.42 -10.89
CA ARG A 178 -5.51 -17.75 -11.22
C ARG A 178 -5.76 -16.30 -11.53
N GLY A 179 -4.83 -15.45 -11.12
CA GLY A 179 -4.88 -14.04 -11.42
C GLY A 179 -3.63 -13.33 -10.94
N VAL A 180 -3.67 -12.02 -10.97
CA VAL A 180 -2.67 -11.15 -10.37
C VAL A 180 -3.31 -10.47 -9.17
N ILE A 181 -2.57 -10.41 -8.07
CA ILE A 181 -3.00 -9.68 -6.88
C ILE A 181 -1.99 -8.57 -6.55
N MET A 182 -2.49 -7.42 -6.11
CA MET A 182 -1.65 -6.28 -5.77
C MET A 182 -2.10 -5.60 -4.48
N GLY A 183 -1.20 -5.53 -3.52
CA GLY A 183 -1.37 -4.74 -2.30
C GLY A 183 -1.07 -3.28 -2.57
N ALA A 184 -2.07 -2.43 -2.32
CA ALA A 184 -1.94 -0.98 -2.43
C ALA A 184 -2.44 -0.31 -1.16
N VAL A 185 -1.81 0.81 -0.79
CA VAL A 185 -2.04 1.46 0.51
C VAL A 185 -2.83 2.75 0.33
N GLY A 186 -3.97 2.83 0.98
CA GLY A 186 -4.77 4.06 1.08
C GLY A 186 -4.16 5.07 2.05
N ALA A 187 -4.60 6.33 2.00
CA ALA A 187 -4.18 7.33 2.96
C ALA A 187 -4.81 7.08 4.33
N ARG A 188 -4.01 7.17 5.39
CA ARG A 188 -4.44 7.00 6.78
C ARG A 188 -4.92 8.33 7.36
N LEU A 189 -6.22 8.47 7.57
CA LEU A 189 -6.86 9.75 7.94
C LEU A 189 -7.74 9.69 9.20
N GLU A 190 -7.74 8.59 9.95
CA GLU A 190 -8.56 8.43 11.15
C GLU A 190 -7.91 9.02 12.40
N LYS A 191 -6.56 9.03 12.47
CA LYS A 191 -5.82 9.41 13.68
C LYS A 191 -5.13 10.76 13.52
N ARG A 192 -5.54 11.74 14.35
CA ARG A 192 -4.94 13.09 14.34
C ARG A 192 -3.44 13.03 14.62
N GLY A 193 -2.67 13.84 13.88
CA GLY A 193 -1.24 14.02 14.08
C GLY A 193 -0.38 12.89 13.52
N VAL A 194 -0.98 11.85 12.94
CA VAL A 194 -0.29 10.65 12.49
C VAL A 194 -0.38 10.52 10.98
N MET A 195 0.74 10.19 10.33
CA MET A 195 0.88 9.93 8.89
C MET A 195 0.17 10.98 8.03
N GLU A 196 -0.69 10.55 7.10
CA GLU A 196 -1.33 11.46 6.16
C GLU A 196 -2.35 12.40 6.81
N TYR A 197 -2.91 12.09 7.98
CA TYR A 197 -3.77 13.06 8.67
C TYR A 197 -2.97 14.34 9.01
N ALA A 198 -1.73 14.19 9.50
CA ALA A 198 -0.84 15.32 9.80
C ALA A 198 -0.54 16.19 8.57
N HIS A 199 -0.58 15.61 7.37
CA HIS A 199 -0.20 16.27 6.13
C HIS A 199 -1.39 16.79 5.30
N LEU A 200 -2.55 16.13 5.40
CA LEU A 200 -3.68 16.37 4.50
C LEU A 200 -4.91 16.98 5.19
N VAL A 201 -4.89 17.07 6.52
CA VAL A 201 -6.00 17.65 7.29
C VAL A 201 -5.53 18.88 8.08
N VAL A 202 -6.16 20.02 7.84
CA VAL A 202 -5.99 21.21 8.68
C VAL A 202 -6.99 21.13 9.82
N ASP A 203 -6.47 20.92 11.03
CA ASP A 203 -7.27 20.66 12.25
C ASP A 203 -6.88 21.69 13.34
N PRO A 204 -7.85 22.29 14.06
CA PRO A 204 -7.57 23.33 15.06
C PRO A 204 -6.68 22.86 16.21
N ARG A 205 -6.71 21.57 16.55
CA ARG A 205 -5.88 21.01 17.63
C ARG A 205 -4.51 20.53 17.15
N GLN A 206 -4.30 20.44 15.83
CA GLN A 206 -3.08 19.94 15.21
C GLN A 206 -2.24 21.06 14.61
N ASN A 207 -2.86 21.91 13.76
CA ASN A 207 -2.17 22.89 12.95
C ASN A 207 -1.88 24.19 13.74
N THR A 208 -0.99 24.04 14.74
CA THR A 208 -0.50 25.13 15.60
C THR A 208 1.01 25.33 15.38
N ALA A 209 1.52 26.50 15.70
CA ALA A 209 2.96 26.78 15.60
C ALA A 209 3.81 25.83 16.51
N GLY A 210 3.29 25.52 17.71
CA GLY A 210 3.94 24.60 18.64
C GLY A 210 4.09 23.17 18.10
N ASN A 211 3.23 22.75 17.16
CA ASN A 211 3.30 21.46 16.49
C ASN A 211 4.08 21.51 15.16
N GLY A 212 4.80 22.59 14.88
CA GLY A 212 5.64 22.72 13.68
C GLY A 212 4.89 23.16 12.41
N TYR A 213 3.65 23.65 12.49
CA TYR A 213 2.88 24.19 11.37
C TYR A 213 3.10 25.69 11.19
N GLY A 214 2.80 26.20 10.00
CA GLY A 214 2.94 27.61 9.63
C GLY A 214 4.36 28.04 9.33
N PRO A 215 4.60 29.30 8.93
CA PRO A 215 5.92 29.88 8.77
C PRO A 215 6.58 30.02 10.16
N SER A 216 7.82 29.59 10.31
CA SER A 216 8.60 29.71 11.53
C SER A 216 10.08 29.53 11.21
N ASP A 217 10.94 30.22 11.88
CA ASP A 217 12.38 30.09 11.79
C ASP A 217 12.96 29.03 12.77
N GLY A 218 12.09 28.24 13.40
CA GLY A 218 12.47 27.19 14.35
C GLY A 218 13.24 26.04 13.70
N ASP A 219 14.30 25.59 14.35
CA ASP A 219 15.27 24.60 13.85
C ASP A 219 15.02 23.17 14.36
N GLY A 220 13.91 22.91 15.04
CA GLY A 220 13.59 21.60 15.64
C GLY A 220 13.33 20.51 14.59
N ASP A 221 13.66 19.25 14.92
CA ASP A 221 13.53 18.07 14.04
C ASP A 221 12.10 17.87 13.53
N ALA A 222 11.10 18.09 14.38
CA ALA A 222 9.69 18.02 13.97
C ALA A 222 9.38 19.03 12.85
N ARG A 223 9.91 20.23 12.94
CA ARG A 223 9.76 21.27 11.92
C ARG A 223 10.41 20.90 10.60
N LYS A 224 11.64 20.38 10.63
CA LYS A 224 12.37 19.94 9.44
C LYS A 224 11.64 18.80 8.73
N ARG A 225 11.12 17.84 9.50
CA ARG A 225 10.26 16.76 9.01
C ARG A 225 9.00 17.28 8.33
N MET A 226 8.26 18.18 8.97
CA MET A 226 7.06 18.79 8.41
C MET A 226 7.36 19.59 7.14
N THR A 227 8.51 20.26 7.07
CA THR A 227 8.95 20.99 5.87
C THR A 227 9.19 20.04 4.69
N MET A 228 9.82 18.89 4.93
CA MET A 228 10.00 17.85 3.91
C MET A 228 8.66 17.39 3.32
N TRP A 229 7.71 17.04 4.16
CA TRP A 229 6.40 16.59 3.71
C TRP A 229 5.56 17.71 3.07
N ALA A 230 5.64 18.95 3.57
CA ALA A 230 4.95 20.08 2.98
C ALA A 230 5.44 20.37 1.54
N ARG A 231 6.74 20.33 1.32
CA ARG A 231 7.33 20.43 -0.03
C ARG A 231 6.88 19.27 -0.92
N PHE A 232 6.90 18.04 -0.39
CA PHE A 232 6.46 16.87 -1.12
C PHE A 232 4.98 17.00 -1.56
N TYR A 233 4.08 17.49 -0.70
CA TYR A 233 2.69 17.74 -1.06
C TYR A 233 2.47 19.06 -1.84
N GLY A 234 3.52 19.79 -2.18
CA GLY A 234 3.48 20.97 -3.04
C GLY A 234 2.95 22.22 -2.34
N HIS A 235 3.32 22.41 -1.08
CA HIS A 235 3.12 23.68 -0.36
C HIS A 235 4.25 24.63 -0.65
N LYS A 236 3.97 25.74 -1.36
CA LYS A 236 4.98 26.67 -1.88
C LYS A 236 5.91 27.26 -0.80
N GLY A 237 5.38 27.52 0.40
CA GLY A 237 6.19 28.03 1.52
C GLY A 237 7.03 26.97 2.24
N GLY A 238 6.95 25.70 1.84
CA GLY A 238 7.62 24.59 2.55
C GLY A 238 7.07 24.34 3.95
N TYR A 239 5.84 24.73 4.22
CA TYR A 239 5.13 24.47 5.47
C TYR A 239 3.65 24.17 5.24
N PHE A 240 3.07 23.36 6.11
CA PHE A 240 1.62 23.17 6.18
C PHE A 240 0.98 24.38 6.88
N PRO A 241 -0.26 24.77 6.50
CA PRO A 241 -0.89 25.95 7.04
C PRO A 241 -1.20 25.83 8.55
N LEU A 242 -1.21 26.98 9.25
CA LEU A 242 -1.83 27.10 10.55
C LEU A 242 -3.35 27.07 10.41
N HIS A 243 -4.06 26.50 11.40
CA HIS A 243 -5.53 26.58 11.43
C HIS A 243 -6.02 28.00 11.74
N ARG A 244 -5.31 28.75 12.60
CA ARG A 244 -5.62 30.14 12.94
C ARG A 244 -5.57 30.98 11.66
N ASN A 245 -6.67 31.65 11.35
CA ASN A 245 -6.82 32.51 10.16
C ASN A 245 -6.65 31.76 8.81
N PHE A 246 -6.90 30.45 8.80
CA PHE A 246 -6.76 29.64 7.59
C PHE A 246 -7.81 30.01 6.53
N GLN A 247 -7.34 30.26 5.31
CA GLN A 247 -8.18 30.49 4.13
C GLN A 247 -8.05 29.32 3.17
N PRO A 248 -9.12 28.53 2.97
CA PRO A 248 -9.02 27.23 2.28
C PRO A 248 -8.69 27.34 0.79
N GLY A 249 -9.07 28.41 0.11
CA GLY A 249 -8.94 28.53 -1.36
C GLY A 249 -9.60 27.33 -2.08
N THR A 250 -9.13 27.03 -3.30
CA THR A 250 -9.64 25.90 -4.10
C THR A 250 -9.00 24.55 -3.76
N ARG A 251 -7.89 24.55 -3.02
CA ARG A 251 -7.12 23.35 -2.65
C ARG A 251 -7.86 22.50 -1.61
N TYR A 252 -8.55 23.17 -0.70
CA TYR A 252 -9.16 22.54 0.47
C TYR A 252 -10.68 22.50 0.39
N VAL A 253 -11.29 21.57 1.10
CA VAL A 253 -12.73 21.50 1.33
C VAL A 253 -12.97 21.37 2.83
N ARG A 254 -14.02 22.06 3.32
CA ARG A 254 -14.44 21.95 4.71
C ARG A 254 -15.03 20.57 4.98
N VAL A 255 -14.62 19.98 6.11
CA VAL A 255 -15.13 18.71 6.63
C VAL A 255 -15.63 18.91 8.07
N PRO A 256 -16.42 17.99 8.65
CA PRO A 256 -16.95 18.14 10.00
C PRO A 256 -15.89 18.46 11.06
N GLY A 257 -16.27 19.18 12.13
CA GLY A 257 -15.37 19.51 13.25
C GLY A 257 -14.44 20.69 12.98
N ASN A 258 -14.87 21.67 12.17
CA ASN A 258 -14.07 22.85 11.82
C ASN A 258 -12.69 22.52 11.25
N ARG A 259 -12.65 21.48 10.41
CA ARG A 259 -11.46 20.98 9.74
C ARG A 259 -11.53 21.21 8.23
N TYR A 260 -10.36 21.20 7.60
CA TYR A 260 -10.26 21.33 6.14
C TYR A 260 -9.39 20.23 5.57
N PHE A 261 -9.87 19.59 4.50
CA PHE A 261 -9.21 18.48 3.84
C PHE A 261 -8.51 18.93 2.55
N ASP A 262 -7.24 18.63 2.40
CA ASP A 262 -6.43 18.94 1.22
C ASP A 262 -6.76 17.98 0.06
N LYS A 263 -7.72 18.34 -0.77
CA LYS A 263 -8.12 17.55 -1.95
C LYS A 263 -6.95 17.33 -2.93
N LYS A 264 -6.12 18.35 -3.13
CA LYS A 264 -5.01 18.29 -4.08
C LYS A 264 -3.88 17.38 -3.56
N GLY A 265 -3.55 17.50 -2.28
CA GLY A 265 -2.60 16.61 -1.62
C GLY A 265 -3.09 15.17 -1.63
N TYR A 266 -4.35 14.94 -1.30
CA TYR A 266 -4.95 13.60 -1.32
C TYR A 266 -4.98 12.99 -2.74
N ALA A 267 -5.33 13.77 -3.76
CA ALA A 267 -5.28 13.30 -5.15
C ALA A 267 -3.86 12.87 -5.56
N LYS A 268 -2.83 13.66 -5.19
CA LYS A 268 -1.43 13.30 -5.40
C LYS A 268 -1.07 11.99 -4.67
N ARG A 269 -1.47 11.85 -3.41
CA ARG A 269 -1.22 10.64 -2.60
C ARG A 269 -1.87 9.40 -3.23
N MET A 270 -3.11 9.52 -3.69
CA MET A 270 -3.81 8.40 -4.31
C MET A 270 -3.26 8.07 -5.71
N ALA A 271 -2.82 9.06 -6.49
CA ALA A 271 -2.17 8.80 -7.77
C ALA A 271 -0.91 7.93 -7.60
N MET A 272 -0.11 8.15 -6.55
CA MET A 272 1.06 7.33 -6.27
C MET A 272 0.74 5.87 -5.89
N ALA A 273 -0.47 5.58 -5.40
CA ALA A 273 -0.93 4.22 -5.18
C ALA A 273 -1.55 3.62 -6.46
N LEU A 274 -2.30 4.41 -7.22
CA LEU A 274 -3.07 3.93 -8.37
C LEU A 274 -2.25 3.82 -9.67
N GLU A 275 -1.28 4.72 -9.90
CA GLU A 275 -0.43 4.62 -11.11
C GLU A 275 0.33 3.28 -11.17
N PRO A 276 0.97 2.79 -10.09
CA PRO A 276 1.53 1.45 -10.05
C PRO A 276 0.52 0.34 -10.36
N VAL A 277 -0.72 0.43 -9.85
CA VAL A 277 -1.77 -0.56 -10.13
C VAL A 277 -2.04 -0.68 -11.62
N PHE A 278 -2.31 0.43 -12.30
CA PHE A 278 -2.62 0.40 -13.73
C PHE A 278 -1.40 0.10 -14.60
N ASP A 279 -0.21 0.53 -14.19
CA ASP A 279 1.04 0.18 -14.85
C ASP A 279 1.28 -1.35 -14.83
N ARG A 280 1.12 -1.98 -13.67
CA ARG A 280 1.26 -3.44 -13.55
C ARG A 280 0.15 -4.20 -14.25
N ALA A 281 -1.10 -3.70 -14.23
CA ALA A 281 -2.19 -4.29 -14.98
C ALA A 281 -1.90 -4.33 -16.49
N VAL A 282 -1.37 -3.25 -17.05
CA VAL A 282 -0.94 -3.20 -18.47
C VAL A 282 0.23 -4.14 -18.74
N ALA A 283 1.24 -4.18 -17.87
CA ALA A 283 2.39 -5.07 -18.03
C ALA A 283 1.99 -6.56 -18.00
N HIS A 284 1.14 -6.95 -17.04
CA HIS A 284 0.63 -8.32 -16.95
C HIS A 284 -0.30 -8.68 -18.13
N ALA A 285 -1.11 -7.73 -18.62
CA ALA A 285 -1.95 -7.94 -19.81
C ALA A 285 -1.11 -8.30 -21.03
N LYS A 286 -0.02 -7.55 -21.27
CA LYS A 286 0.91 -7.85 -22.37
C LYS A 286 1.59 -9.22 -22.20
N ARG A 287 1.97 -9.59 -20.97
CA ARG A 287 2.62 -10.88 -20.70
C ARG A 287 1.64 -12.05 -20.87
N ILE A 288 0.40 -11.93 -20.39
CA ILE A 288 -0.61 -12.99 -20.40
C ILE A 288 -1.30 -13.10 -21.78
N GLY A 289 -1.29 -12.05 -22.58
CA GLY A 289 -2.01 -12.00 -23.87
C GLY A 289 -3.54 -11.84 -23.72
N LYS A 290 -4.02 -11.41 -22.53
CA LYS A 290 -5.42 -11.11 -22.22
C LYS A 290 -5.54 -9.73 -21.62
N ARG A 291 -6.71 -9.11 -21.69
CA ARG A 291 -6.95 -7.82 -21.05
C ARG A 291 -7.21 -7.98 -19.54
N ALA A 292 -6.73 -7.04 -18.74
CA ALA A 292 -6.96 -7.04 -17.31
C ALA A 292 -8.39 -6.61 -16.97
N TRP A 293 -9.05 -7.38 -16.11
CA TRP A 293 -10.24 -6.95 -15.36
C TRP A 293 -9.76 -6.50 -13.98
N VAL A 294 -9.63 -5.17 -13.82
CA VAL A 294 -9.04 -4.59 -12.61
C VAL A 294 -10.10 -4.39 -11.55
N ARG A 295 -10.04 -5.11 -10.44
CA ARG A 295 -10.88 -4.94 -9.25
C ARG A 295 -10.15 -4.07 -8.24
N LEU A 296 -10.68 -2.87 -8.01
CA LEU A 296 -10.15 -1.91 -7.02
C LEU A 296 -10.96 -2.00 -5.73
N THR A 297 -10.31 -2.48 -4.66
CA THR A 297 -10.86 -2.39 -3.31
C THR A 297 -10.80 -0.97 -2.77
N GLY A 298 -11.56 -0.67 -1.71
CA GLY A 298 -11.68 0.65 -1.12
C GLY A 298 -10.43 1.10 -0.37
N LEU A 299 -9.39 1.53 -1.10
CA LEU A 299 -8.11 1.97 -0.54
C LEU A 299 -8.27 3.16 0.40
N GLY A 300 -8.12 2.94 1.71
CA GLY A 300 -8.30 3.96 2.75
C GLY A 300 -9.75 4.41 2.95
N LEU A 301 -10.74 3.65 2.47
CA LEU A 301 -12.17 3.93 2.62
C LEU A 301 -12.85 3.12 3.73
N GLY A 302 -12.10 2.28 4.44
CA GLY A 302 -12.52 1.54 5.63
C GLY A 302 -12.17 2.28 6.91
N VAL A 303 -11.42 1.63 7.80
CA VAL A 303 -11.05 2.15 9.12
C VAL A 303 -10.24 3.46 9.09
N TRP A 304 -9.54 3.74 8.00
CA TRP A 304 -8.72 4.95 7.83
C TRP A 304 -9.45 6.15 7.22
N VAL A 305 -10.77 6.04 7.02
CA VAL A 305 -11.56 7.05 6.31
C VAL A 305 -11.76 8.33 7.14
N LEU A 306 -11.70 9.48 6.46
CA LEU A 306 -12.14 10.78 7.00
C LEU A 306 -13.55 11.14 6.48
N ASP A 307 -13.75 11.02 5.16
CA ASP A 307 -15.02 11.26 4.46
C ASP A 307 -15.10 10.33 3.24
N LYS A 308 -15.87 9.24 3.38
CA LYS A 308 -15.96 8.18 2.35
C LYS A 308 -16.40 8.72 0.99
N LYS A 309 -17.42 9.56 0.95
CA LYS A 309 -17.99 10.07 -0.32
C LYS A 309 -17.01 10.98 -1.05
N LEU A 310 -16.37 11.89 -0.32
CA LEU A 310 -15.38 12.80 -0.87
C LEU A 310 -14.15 12.05 -1.37
N GLN A 311 -13.60 11.15 -0.55
CA GLN A 311 -12.42 10.36 -0.87
C GLN A 311 -12.66 9.41 -2.06
N ALA A 312 -13.80 8.69 -2.07
CA ALA A 312 -14.19 7.83 -3.19
C ALA A 312 -14.30 8.61 -4.52
N GLY A 313 -14.86 9.83 -4.47
CA GLY A 313 -14.93 10.71 -5.64
C GLY A 313 -13.55 11.10 -6.20
N ILE A 314 -12.61 11.45 -5.32
CA ILE A 314 -11.25 11.81 -5.73
C ILE A 314 -10.50 10.58 -6.27
N ILE A 315 -10.67 9.41 -5.66
CA ILE A 315 -10.08 8.16 -6.14
C ILE A 315 -10.62 7.81 -7.53
N ALA A 316 -11.93 7.86 -7.74
CA ALA A 316 -12.55 7.57 -9.04
C ALA A 316 -12.03 8.54 -10.13
N GLN A 317 -11.94 9.83 -9.82
CA GLN A 317 -11.41 10.84 -10.74
C GLN A 317 -9.93 10.57 -11.10
N ALA A 318 -9.09 10.27 -10.10
CA ALA A 318 -7.69 9.95 -10.29
C ALA A 318 -7.51 8.67 -11.12
N ALA A 319 -8.22 7.60 -10.77
CA ALA A 319 -8.19 6.32 -11.52
C ALA A 319 -8.58 6.52 -12.99
N GLY A 320 -9.64 7.28 -13.25
CA GLY A 320 -10.08 7.59 -14.61
C GLY A 320 -9.06 8.39 -15.41
N ALA A 321 -8.40 9.37 -14.79
CA ALA A 321 -7.35 10.14 -15.45
C ALA A 321 -6.14 9.25 -15.80
N ILE A 322 -5.72 8.40 -14.85
CA ILE A 322 -4.57 7.51 -15.02
C ILE A 322 -4.84 6.46 -16.10
N VAL A 323 -5.98 5.78 -16.05
CA VAL A 323 -6.28 4.72 -17.03
C VAL A 323 -6.39 5.26 -18.44
N ARG A 324 -6.99 6.44 -18.64
CA ARG A 324 -7.06 7.08 -19.95
C ARG A 324 -5.70 7.52 -20.48
N LYS A 325 -4.77 7.87 -19.61
CA LYS A 325 -3.38 8.17 -19.97
C LYS A 325 -2.61 6.91 -20.35
N ARG A 326 -2.75 5.84 -19.56
CA ARG A 326 -1.97 4.60 -19.68
C ARG A 326 -2.51 3.64 -20.76
N ASP A 327 -3.82 3.55 -20.91
CA ASP A 327 -4.49 2.66 -21.87
C ASP A 327 -5.72 3.34 -22.50
N PRO A 328 -5.52 4.39 -23.29
CA PRO A 328 -6.63 5.20 -23.85
C PRO A 328 -7.55 4.42 -24.77
N ARG A 329 -7.06 3.33 -25.37
CA ARG A 329 -7.82 2.48 -26.31
C ARG A 329 -8.42 1.23 -25.65
N ALA A 330 -8.23 1.05 -24.34
CA ALA A 330 -8.62 -0.14 -23.58
C ALA A 330 -8.12 -1.47 -24.21
N THR A 331 -6.89 -1.45 -24.69
CA THR A 331 -6.26 -2.62 -25.34
C THR A 331 -5.68 -3.60 -24.35
N SER A 332 -5.31 -3.10 -23.16
CA SER A 332 -4.71 -3.88 -22.06
C SER A 332 -5.65 -4.03 -20.87
N ILE A 333 -6.50 -3.03 -20.60
CA ILE A 333 -7.45 -3.04 -19.48
C ILE A 333 -8.87 -3.10 -20.05
N ALA A 334 -9.60 -4.18 -19.77
CA ALA A 334 -10.98 -4.39 -20.20
C ALA A 334 -11.97 -3.65 -19.30
N ALA A 335 -11.71 -3.67 -18.00
CA ALA A 335 -12.61 -3.08 -17.01
C ALA A 335 -11.87 -2.53 -15.80
N VAL A 336 -12.45 -1.51 -15.18
CA VAL A 336 -12.14 -1.04 -13.81
C VAL A 336 -13.40 -1.19 -12.99
N GLU A 337 -13.40 -2.13 -12.06
CA GLU A 337 -14.50 -2.46 -11.17
C GLU A 337 -14.15 -2.00 -9.75
N PHE A 338 -14.91 -1.03 -9.24
CA PHE A 338 -14.74 -0.48 -7.90
C PHE A 338 -15.60 -1.25 -6.89
N LEU A 339 -14.96 -1.92 -5.95
CA LEU A 339 -15.62 -2.78 -4.96
C LEU A 339 -15.99 -1.97 -3.71
N TRP A 340 -17.29 -1.94 -3.35
CA TRP A 340 -17.85 -1.27 -2.17
C TRP A 340 -17.61 0.26 -2.10
N TYR A 341 -17.47 0.93 -3.24
CA TYR A 341 -17.31 2.40 -3.30
C TYR A 341 -18.63 3.15 -3.18
N ALA A 342 -19.74 2.55 -3.59
CA ALA A 342 -21.06 3.18 -3.64
C ALA A 342 -22.15 2.23 -3.11
N GLU A 343 -23.12 2.80 -2.41
CA GLU A 343 -24.26 2.08 -1.87
C GLU A 343 -25.49 2.20 -2.78
N THR A 344 -25.66 3.34 -3.46
CA THR A 344 -26.84 3.68 -4.27
C THR A 344 -26.51 3.84 -5.74
N GLU A 345 -27.48 3.67 -6.62
CA GLU A 345 -27.34 3.90 -8.07
C GLU A 345 -26.99 5.37 -8.40
N THR A 346 -27.44 6.30 -7.57
CA THR A 346 -27.08 7.73 -7.72
C THR A 346 -25.59 7.94 -7.44
N GLU A 347 -25.05 7.33 -6.38
CA GLU A 347 -23.62 7.37 -6.09
C GLU A 347 -22.80 6.73 -7.20
N LYS A 348 -23.20 5.54 -7.68
CA LYS A 348 -22.54 4.86 -8.81
C LYS A 348 -22.46 5.75 -10.05
N ARG A 349 -23.57 6.37 -10.44
CA ARG A 349 -23.61 7.30 -11.60
C ARG A 349 -22.69 8.51 -11.39
N LYS A 350 -22.68 9.10 -10.20
CA LYS A 350 -21.79 10.20 -9.86
C LYS A 350 -20.32 9.81 -9.97
N LEU A 351 -19.95 8.66 -9.40
CA LEU A 351 -18.57 8.16 -9.46
C LEU A 351 -18.15 7.80 -10.89
N ALA A 352 -19.03 7.21 -11.70
CA ALA A 352 -18.77 6.93 -13.12
C ALA A 352 -18.54 8.22 -13.91
N THR A 353 -19.29 9.28 -13.62
CA THR A 353 -19.09 10.62 -14.23
C THR A 353 -17.73 11.20 -13.81
N LEU A 354 -17.37 11.13 -12.53
CA LEU A 354 -16.06 11.60 -12.02
C LEU A 354 -14.90 10.80 -12.61
N PHE A 355 -15.04 9.50 -12.78
CA PHE A 355 -14.08 8.68 -13.51
C PHE A 355 -13.94 9.11 -14.97
N GLY A 356 -15.00 9.67 -15.56
CA GLY A 356 -15.06 10.01 -16.97
C GLY A 356 -15.30 8.79 -17.87
N ALA A 357 -16.19 7.90 -17.46
CA ALA A 357 -16.55 6.66 -18.16
C ALA A 357 -16.93 6.89 -19.64
N ALA A 358 -17.70 7.93 -19.93
CA ALA A 358 -18.10 8.31 -21.31
C ALA A 358 -16.90 8.62 -22.23
N LYS A 359 -15.75 8.99 -21.67
CA LYS A 359 -14.51 9.29 -22.43
C LYS A 359 -13.62 8.05 -22.62
N TRP A 360 -13.94 6.93 -21.95
CA TRP A 360 -13.20 5.66 -22.06
C TRP A 360 -14.12 4.57 -22.67
N ARG A 361 -14.58 4.81 -23.89
CA ARG A 361 -15.68 4.08 -24.56
C ARG A 361 -15.45 2.59 -24.80
N LYS A 362 -14.20 2.12 -24.86
CA LYS A 362 -13.86 0.72 -25.11
C LYS A 362 -13.60 -0.08 -23.84
N GLY A 363 -13.59 0.58 -22.68
CA GLY A 363 -13.44 -0.05 -21.38
C GLY A 363 -14.73 0.01 -20.56
N THR A 364 -14.89 -0.92 -19.64
CA THR A 364 -16.02 -0.99 -18.73
C THR A 364 -15.66 -0.35 -17.38
N VAL A 365 -16.57 0.47 -16.86
CA VAL A 365 -16.47 0.99 -15.49
C VAL A 365 -17.66 0.50 -14.70
N ALA A 366 -17.40 -0.20 -13.58
CA ALA A 366 -18.44 -0.76 -12.74
C ALA A 366 -18.21 -0.39 -11.26
N PHE A 367 -19.30 -0.32 -10.51
CA PHE A 367 -19.31 -0.13 -9.05
C PHE A 367 -20.18 -1.22 -8.45
N THR A 368 -19.55 -2.19 -7.78
CA THR A 368 -20.21 -3.44 -7.35
C THR A 368 -19.94 -3.74 -5.89
N LYS A 369 -20.60 -4.80 -5.40
CA LYS A 369 -20.30 -5.46 -4.12
C LYS A 369 -19.79 -6.88 -4.34
N THR A 370 -19.19 -7.12 -5.51
CA THR A 370 -18.60 -8.41 -5.89
C THR A 370 -17.36 -8.69 -5.02
N GLU A 371 -17.14 -9.97 -4.68
CA GLU A 371 -15.95 -10.38 -3.96
C GLU A 371 -14.68 -10.26 -4.83
N PRO A 372 -13.51 -10.03 -4.24
CA PRO A 372 -12.28 -9.68 -4.99
C PRO A 372 -11.86 -10.72 -6.03
N SER A 373 -12.05 -12.00 -5.77
CA SER A 373 -11.69 -13.07 -6.71
C SER A 373 -12.89 -13.87 -7.24
N ALA A 374 -14.12 -13.33 -7.15
CA ALA A 374 -15.28 -13.91 -7.80
C ALA A 374 -15.08 -14.11 -9.32
N PRO A 375 -15.84 -14.98 -10.00
CA PRO A 375 -15.67 -15.24 -11.42
C PRO A 375 -15.74 -13.99 -12.29
N LEU A 376 -15.01 -14.00 -13.38
CA LEU A 376 -15.04 -12.94 -14.39
C LEU A 376 -16.17 -13.19 -15.41
N PRO A 377 -16.80 -12.13 -15.94
CA PRO A 377 -17.85 -12.30 -16.97
C PRO A 377 -17.29 -12.78 -18.32
N HIS A 378 -16.00 -12.59 -18.61
CA HIS A 378 -15.35 -12.96 -19.88
C HIS A 378 -13.96 -13.58 -19.67
N PRO A 379 -13.86 -14.75 -18.98
CA PRO A 379 -12.60 -15.36 -18.62
C PRO A 379 -11.75 -15.83 -19.81
N GLU A 380 -12.35 -16.02 -20.98
CA GLU A 380 -11.68 -16.38 -22.23
C GLU A 380 -10.81 -15.24 -22.78
N SER A 381 -11.21 -13.98 -22.60
CA SER A 381 -10.54 -12.79 -23.15
C SER A 381 -9.92 -11.88 -22.08
N THR A 382 -10.24 -12.13 -20.81
CA THR A 382 -9.76 -11.33 -19.68
C THR A 382 -9.05 -12.18 -18.64
N PHE A 383 -8.30 -11.53 -17.74
CA PHE A 383 -7.75 -12.13 -16.55
C PHE A 383 -8.01 -11.22 -15.34
N LEU A 384 -8.11 -11.81 -14.15
CA LEU A 384 -8.31 -11.09 -12.91
C LEU A 384 -7.03 -10.35 -12.49
N PHE A 385 -7.17 -9.04 -12.26
CA PHE A 385 -6.20 -8.22 -11.58
C PHE A 385 -6.87 -7.61 -10.34
N ALA A 386 -6.71 -8.25 -9.18
CA ALA A 386 -7.33 -7.81 -7.93
C ALA A 386 -6.39 -6.94 -7.11
N THR A 387 -6.91 -5.88 -6.50
CA THR A 387 -6.19 -5.16 -5.44
C THR A 387 -6.70 -5.58 -4.08
N PHE A 388 -5.86 -5.42 -3.06
CA PHE A 388 -6.28 -5.47 -1.66
C PHE A 388 -5.73 -4.26 -0.91
N ALA A 389 -6.47 -3.81 0.10
CA ALA A 389 -6.04 -2.71 0.95
C ALA A 389 -5.00 -3.23 1.94
N TRP A 390 -3.75 -2.79 1.75
CA TRP A 390 -2.64 -3.09 2.63
C TRP A 390 -2.31 -1.86 3.49
N ASP A 391 -1.63 -2.07 4.64
CA ASP A 391 -1.22 -1.00 5.53
C ASP A 391 0.16 -0.39 5.16
N GLY A 392 1.01 -1.14 4.48
CA GLY A 392 2.38 -0.74 4.14
C GLY A 392 3.33 -0.67 5.35
N LEU A 393 2.87 -0.98 6.53
CA LEU A 393 3.61 -0.92 7.81
C LEU A 393 4.05 -2.29 8.28
N SER A 394 3.21 -3.32 8.12
CA SER A 394 3.49 -4.72 8.42
C SER A 394 3.84 -5.54 7.18
N PHE A 395 4.21 -6.81 7.36
CA PHE A 395 4.20 -7.76 6.25
C PHE A 395 2.77 -8.00 5.78
N VAL A 396 2.60 -8.31 4.48
CA VAL A 396 1.28 -8.61 3.94
C VAL A 396 0.60 -9.71 4.75
N GLY A 397 -0.70 -9.54 4.97
CA GLY A 397 -1.47 -10.43 5.82
C GLY A 397 -1.75 -9.86 7.21
N ASN A 398 -1.01 -8.82 7.65
CA ASN A 398 -1.27 -8.10 8.90
C ASN A 398 -1.83 -9.02 10.01
N GLU A 399 -3.14 -8.96 10.33
CA GLU A 399 -3.77 -9.79 11.35
C GLU A 399 -3.70 -11.31 11.06
N TYR A 400 -3.52 -11.71 9.80
CA TYR A 400 -3.30 -13.12 9.42
C TYR A 400 -2.10 -13.74 10.15
N TRP A 401 -1.01 -12.97 10.33
CA TRP A 401 0.16 -13.42 11.08
C TRP A 401 -0.08 -13.51 12.59
N ASP A 402 -1.18 -12.92 13.07
CA ASP A 402 -1.65 -12.97 14.46
C ASP A 402 -2.82 -13.95 14.65
N ASP A 403 -3.05 -14.83 13.66
CA ASP A 403 -4.13 -15.83 13.64
C ASP A 403 -5.56 -15.22 13.66
N ALA A 404 -5.69 -13.92 13.32
CA ALA A 404 -6.98 -13.26 13.14
C ALA A 404 -7.38 -13.34 11.65
N LEU A 405 -8.27 -14.30 11.32
CA LEU A 405 -8.55 -14.69 9.95
C LEU A 405 -9.84 -14.09 9.37
N ASP A 406 -10.66 -13.46 10.20
CA ASP A 406 -11.98 -12.91 9.83
C ASP A 406 -11.94 -11.38 9.78
N ALA A 407 -11.02 -10.81 9.00
CA ALA A 407 -10.86 -9.39 8.84
C ALA A 407 -10.83 -8.97 7.37
N SER A 408 -11.24 -7.73 7.07
CA SER A 408 -11.21 -7.19 5.71
C SER A 408 -9.81 -6.72 5.29
N GLY A 409 -9.63 -6.40 4.02
CA GLY A 409 -8.36 -5.91 3.49
C GLY A 409 -7.34 -7.01 3.28
N ASP A 410 -6.11 -6.80 3.73
CA ASP A 410 -5.05 -7.76 3.48
C ASP A 410 -5.16 -9.07 4.27
N PRO A 411 -5.74 -9.16 5.49
CA PRO A 411 -6.02 -10.45 6.10
C PRO A 411 -6.95 -11.34 5.27
N ALA A 412 -8.05 -10.79 4.74
CA ALA A 412 -8.95 -11.54 3.85
C ALA A 412 -8.23 -11.99 2.57
N ALA A 413 -7.42 -11.11 1.97
CA ALA A 413 -6.61 -11.44 0.81
C ALA A 413 -5.56 -12.51 1.12
N ALA A 414 -4.91 -12.44 2.27
CA ALA A 414 -3.96 -13.45 2.75
C ALA A 414 -4.62 -14.81 2.93
N CYS A 415 -5.84 -14.85 3.47
CA CYS A 415 -6.65 -16.06 3.61
C CYS A 415 -7.21 -16.59 2.28
N SER A 416 -7.20 -15.79 1.21
CA SER A 416 -7.80 -16.17 -0.08
C SER A 416 -6.83 -16.75 -1.09
N CYS A 417 -5.52 -16.63 -0.91
CA CYS A 417 -4.51 -17.03 -1.90
C CYS A 417 -3.14 -17.28 -1.28
N ILE A 418 -2.15 -17.63 -2.12
CA ILE A 418 -0.78 -17.95 -1.69
C ILE A 418 0.12 -16.71 -1.42
N MET A 419 -0.43 -15.52 -1.43
CA MET A 419 0.36 -14.29 -1.23
C MET A 419 1.12 -14.21 0.10
N PRO A 420 0.69 -14.81 1.24
CA PRO A 420 1.47 -14.80 2.47
C PRO A 420 2.87 -15.39 2.29
N GLN A 421 3.03 -16.37 1.39
CA GLN A 421 4.34 -16.94 1.07
C GLN A 421 5.05 -16.16 -0.04
N THR A 422 4.35 -15.78 -1.11
CA THR A 422 4.98 -15.15 -2.27
C THR A 422 5.35 -13.69 -2.03
N MET A 423 4.61 -12.97 -1.19
CA MET A 423 4.82 -11.54 -0.91
C MET A 423 5.55 -11.24 0.40
N ASN A 424 5.90 -12.27 1.19
CA ASN A 424 6.70 -12.06 2.38
C ASN A 424 8.19 -12.26 2.05
N PRO A 425 9.04 -11.22 2.18
CA PRO A 425 10.47 -11.30 1.83
C PRO A 425 11.28 -12.20 2.76
N ARG A 426 10.74 -12.59 3.92
CA ARG A 426 11.36 -13.59 4.81
C ARG A 426 11.18 -15.01 4.27
N ILE A 427 10.13 -15.22 3.47
CA ILE A 427 9.78 -16.51 2.84
C ILE A 427 10.27 -16.50 1.40
N ASN A 428 9.80 -15.55 0.58
CA ASN A 428 10.28 -15.36 -0.79
C ASN A 428 11.56 -14.50 -0.80
N VAL A 429 12.70 -15.15 -0.70
CA VAL A 429 14.01 -14.47 -0.67
C VAL A 429 14.36 -13.74 -1.98
N LEU A 430 13.73 -14.10 -3.10
CA LEU A 430 13.91 -13.40 -4.38
C LEU A 430 13.35 -11.98 -4.29
N LEU A 431 12.19 -11.80 -3.63
CA LEU A 431 11.59 -10.50 -3.41
C LEU A 431 12.52 -9.58 -2.59
N ALA A 432 13.22 -10.12 -1.58
CA ALA A 432 14.16 -9.36 -0.77
C ALA A 432 15.44 -8.95 -1.52
N LYS A 433 15.85 -9.71 -2.55
CA LYS A 433 17.12 -9.49 -3.29
C LYS A 433 16.96 -8.60 -4.51
N ARG A 434 15.78 -8.54 -5.10
CA ARG A 434 15.50 -7.73 -6.30
C ARG A 434 15.42 -6.25 -5.97
N ASP A 435 15.74 -5.43 -6.95
CA ASP A 435 15.43 -4.02 -6.90
C ASP A 435 13.92 -3.81 -6.94
N VAL A 436 13.45 -2.84 -6.18
CA VAL A 436 12.05 -2.43 -6.22
C VAL A 436 11.78 -1.78 -7.57
N HIS A 437 10.75 -2.25 -8.26
CA HIS A 437 10.36 -1.72 -9.55
C HIS A 437 9.86 -0.28 -9.43
N VAL A 438 10.42 0.61 -10.23
CA VAL A 438 9.95 1.99 -10.33
C VAL A 438 9.12 2.11 -11.60
N THR A 439 7.84 2.47 -11.47
CA THR A 439 6.95 2.63 -12.63
C THR A 439 7.39 3.76 -13.56
N SER A 440 7.04 3.64 -14.82
CA SER A 440 7.36 4.64 -15.86
C SER A 440 6.45 5.88 -15.81
#